data_ade77b1f91c85fec8198607a1d7a2895
#
_entry.id   ade77b1f91c85fec8198607a1d7a2895
#
_cell.length_a   1.000
_cell.length_b   1.000
_cell.length_c   1.000
_cell.angle_alpha   90.00
_cell.angle_beta   90.00
_cell.angle_gamma   90.00
#
_symmetry.space_group_name_H-M   'P 1'
#
loop_
_entity.id
_entity.type
_entity.pdbx_description
1 polymer ?
#
loop_
_entity_poly.entity_id
_entity_poly.type
_entity_poly.pdbx_seq_one_letter_code
_entity_poly.pdbx_strand_id
1 'polypeptide(L)'
;DVTYIEPLNVERLEQIIAKERPDALLPNLGGQSALNLCAELNNAGILDKYNVKVIGVQVDAIERGEDRVEFKKAMDALGIEMARSEVAYSVEEALAIADRLNYPVVLRPAYTMGGVGGGLVYNKEELKTVCARGIQASLVGQVLVEESILGWEELEVEVVRDAAGNMITVCFIENIDPLGVHTGDSFCSAPMLTISQEVQDRLKAQAFAIVESVEVIGGTNVQFAHDPVSDRIIVIE
;
A
#
# COMPACT_ATOMS: atom_id res chain seq x y z
N ASP A 1 25.01 21.43 9.13
CA ASP A 1 24.03 20.79 8.25
C ASP A 1 24.46 20.95 6.79
N VAL A 2 24.37 19.86 6.04
CA VAL A 2 24.82 19.81 4.63
C VAL A 2 23.69 19.25 3.77
N THR A 3 23.45 19.87 2.61
CA THR A 3 22.53 19.38 1.58
C THR A 3 23.32 18.85 0.40
N TYR A 4 22.95 17.66 -0.06
CA TYR A 4 23.51 17.05 -1.26
C TYR A 4 22.45 17.03 -2.36
N ILE A 5 22.78 17.58 -3.52
CA ILE A 5 21.94 17.52 -4.73
C ILE A 5 22.64 16.54 -5.67
N GLU A 6 22.33 15.25 -5.49
CA GLU A 6 23.01 14.16 -6.16
C GLU A 6 21.98 13.13 -6.64
N PRO A 7 22.33 12.27 -7.60
CA PRO A 7 21.49 11.14 -7.97
C PRO A 7 21.18 10.22 -6.78
N LEU A 8 19.90 9.83 -6.62
CA LEU A 8 19.44 8.91 -5.59
C LEU A 8 19.77 7.46 -6.01
N ASN A 9 21.00 7.04 -5.74
CA ASN A 9 21.45 5.66 -5.96
C ASN A 9 22.45 5.22 -4.87
N VAL A 10 22.62 3.92 -4.76
CA VAL A 10 23.46 3.28 -3.72
C VAL A 10 24.86 3.81 -3.70
N GLU A 11 25.50 3.95 -4.88
CA GLU A 11 26.89 4.40 -5.00
C GLU A 11 27.11 5.81 -4.42
N ARG A 12 26.21 6.75 -4.76
CA ARG A 12 26.30 8.14 -4.26
C ARG A 12 26.00 8.23 -2.79
N LEU A 13 24.98 7.51 -2.32
CA LEU A 13 24.68 7.48 -0.89
C LEU A 13 25.83 6.85 -0.08
N GLU A 14 26.46 5.78 -0.56
CA GLU A 14 27.62 5.22 0.11
C GLU A 14 28.75 6.25 0.24
N GLN A 15 29.04 7.02 -0.83
CA GLN A 15 30.07 8.08 -0.78
C GLN A 15 29.72 9.16 0.26
N ILE A 16 28.45 9.56 0.34
CA ILE A 16 27.99 10.56 1.32
C ILE A 16 28.10 9.99 2.74
N ILE A 17 27.62 8.76 2.96
CA ILE A 17 27.70 8.09 4.27
C ILE A 17 29.16 7.92 4.70
N ALA A 18 30.05 7.54 3.78
CA ALA A 18 31.47 7.39 4.06
C ALA A 18 32.13 8.71 4.49
N LYS A 19 31.70 9.83 3.88
CA LYS A 19 32.19 11.17 4.17
C LYS A 19 31.64 11.76 5.45
N GLU A 20 30.31 11.74 5.59
CA GLU A 20 29.60 12.44 6.69
C GLU A 20 29.50 11.60 7.96
N ARG A 21 29.61 10.27 7.85
CA ARG A 21 29.53 9.33 8.98
C ARG A 21 28.32 9.55 9.87
N PRO A 22 27.10 9.56 9.34
CA PRO A 22 25.90 9.74 10.15
C PRO A 22 25.71 8.53 11.10
N ASP A 23 25.17 8.77 12.28
CA ASP A 23 24.80 7.70 13.23
C ASP A 23 23.49 7.02 12.82
N ALA A 24 22.63 7.72 12.07
CA ALA A 24 21.32 7.21 11.67
C ALA A 24 20.88 7.70 10.27
N LEU A 25 20.01 6.90 9.65
CA LEU A 25 19.33 7.20 8.39
C LEU A 25 17.81 7.22 8.64
N LEU A 26 17.14 8.29 8.22
CA LEU A 26 15.68 8.44 8.27
C LEU A 26 15.11 8.46 6.85
N PRO A 27 14.60 7.34 6.32
CA PRO A 27 14.11 7.27 4.94
C PRO A 27 12.69 7.79 4.75
N ASN A 28 11.84 7.79 5.79
CA ASN A 28 10.41 8.11 5.69
C ASN A 28 10.08 9.42 4.98
N LEU A 29 10.92 10.46 5.14
CA LEU A 29 10.66 11.78 4.58
C LEU A 29 10.90 11.87 3.06
N GLY A 30 11.47 10.83 2.45
CA GLY A 30 11.78 10.80 1.02
C GLY A 30 10.79 9.98 0.17
N GLY A 31 9.68 9.53 0.76
CA GLY A 31 8.68 8.69 0.09
C GLY A 31 9.24 7.35 -0.39
N GLN A 32 8.53 6.69 -1.32
CA GLN A 32 8.87 5.36 -1.82
C GLN A 32 10.31 5.23 -2.35
N SER A 33 10.80 6.25 -3.04
CA SER A 33 12.17 6.23 -3.56
C SER A 33 13.23 6.12 -2.46
N ALA A 34 13.02 6.79 -1.32
CA ALA A 34 13.95 6.71 -0.20
C ALA A 34 13.81 5.39 0.58
N LEU A 35 12.60 4.84 0.70
CA LEU A 35 12.35 3.53 1.31
C LEU A 35 13.04 2.42 0.49
N ASN A 36 12.86 2.41 -0.82
CA ASN A 36 13.53 1.46 -1.72
C ASN A 36 15.05 1.57 -1.62
N LEU A 37 15.58 2.79 -1.64
CA LEU A 37 17.02 3.01 -1.56
C LEU A 37 17.60 2.62 -0.19
N CYS A 38 16.83 2.77 0.89
CA CYS A 38 17.19 2.28 2.22
C CYS A 38 17.31 0.74 2.23
N ALA A 39 16.35 0.03 1.64
CA ALA A 39 16.41 -1.42 1.48
C ALA A 39 17.62 -1.86 0.63
N GLU A 40 17.89 -1.17 -0.47
CA GLU A 40 19.06 -1.44 -1.32
C GLU A 40 20.39 -1.25 -0.57
N LEU A 41 20.53 -0.17 0.22
CA LEU A 41 21.70 0.08 1.07
C LEU A 41 21.91 -0.99 2.13
N ASN A 42 20.81 -1.46 2.75
CA ASN A 42 20.83 -2.55 3.71
C ASN A 42 21.28 -3.86 3.05
N ASN A 43 20.67 -4.23 1.93
CA ASN A 43 20.99 -5.45 1.20
C ASN A 43 22.44 -5.46 0.66
N ALA A 44 22.98 -4.29 0.33
CA ALA A 44 24.38 -4.13 -0.04
C ALA A 44 25.34 -4.15 1.17
N GLY A 45 24.84 -4.24 2.41
CA GLY A 45 25.66 -4.26 3.63
C GLY A 45 26.31 -2.91 3.97
N ILE A 46 25.87 -1.82 3.34
CA ILE A 46 26.48 -0.49 3.51
C ILE A 46 26.13 0.09 4.87
N LEU A 47 24.91 -0.10 5.34
CA LEU A 47 24.48 0.38 6.66
C LEU A 47 25.31 -0.24 7.77
N ASP A 48 25.53 -1.54 7.73
CA ASP A 48 26.38 -2.26 8.70
C ASP A 48 27.86 -1.82 8.58
N LYS A 49 28.37 -1.70 7.35
CA LYS A 49 29.75 -1.28 7.08
C LYS A 49 30.10 0.05 7.74
N TYR A 50 29.17 0.98 7.79
CA TYR A 50 29.38 2.30 8.37
C TYR A 50 28.72 2.49 9.73
N ASN A 51 28.10 1.46 10.30
CA ASN A 51 27.37 1.46 11.57
C ASN A 51 26.25 2.52 11.59
N VAL A 52 25.46 2.58 10.52
CA VAL A 52 24.32 3.51 10.37
C VAL A 52 23.04 2.81 10.80
N LYS A 53 22.34 3.35 11.79
CA LYS A 53 21.06 2.81 12.26
C LYS A 53 19.92 3.40 11.44
N VAL A 54 19.02 2.56 10.92
CA VAL A 54 17.77 3.04 10.33
C VAL A 54 16.79 3.42 11.44
N ILE A 55 16.22 4.61 11.34
CA ILE A 55 15.22 5.15 12.28
C ILE A 55 13.96 5.57 11.52
N GLY A 56 12.84 5.63 12.23
CA GLY A 56 11.54 6.00 11.66
C GLY A 56 10.77 4.80 11.08
N VAL A 57 11.43 3.87 10.40
CA VAL A 57 10.88 2.60 9.91
C VAL A 57 12.03 1.59 9.80
N GLN A 58 11.78 0.32 10.08
CA GLN A 58 12.77 -0.74 9.93
C GLN A 58 12.69 -1.34 8.53
N VAL A 59 13.83 -1.83 8.00
CA VAL A 59 13.89 -2.38 6.64
C VAL A 59 12.97 -3.59 6.48
N ASP A 60 12.93 -4.47 7.46
CA ASP A 60 12.06 -5.65 7.47
C ASP A 60 10.57 -5.29 7.56
N ALA A 61 10.21 -4.16 8.20
CA ALA A 61 8.85 -3.63 8.19
C ALA A 61 8.47 -3.06 6.82
N ILE A 62 9.42 -2.42 6.12
CA ILE A 62 9.22 -1.97 4.73
C ILE A 62 8.92 -3.18 3.85
N GLU A 63 9.72 -4.24 3.92
CA GLU A 63 9.54 -5.46 3.12
C GLU A 63 8.18 -6.12 3.40
N ARG A 64 7.76 -6.23 4.66
CA ARG A 64 6.44 -6.78 5.04
C ARG A 64 5.26 -5.93 4.57
N GLY A 65 5.39 -4.61 4.58
CA GLY A 65 4.34 -3.71 4.11
C GLY A 65 4.19 -3.68 2.59
N GLU A 66 5.30 -3.84 1.86
CA GLU A 66 5.34 -3.79 0.40
C GLU A 66 4.96 -5.12 -0.26
N ASP A 67 5.15 -6.25 0.41
CA ASP A 67 4.76 -7.57 -0.12
C ASP A 67 3.26 -7.78 0.04
N ARG A 68 2.52 -7.64 -1.06
CA ARG A 68 1.05 -7.81 -1.09
C ARG A 68 0.57 -9.17 -0.58
N VAL A 69 1.36 -10.24 -0.77
CA VAL A 69 0.97 -11.58 -0.34
C VAL A 69 1.11 -11.69 1.17
N GLU A 70 2.23 -11.21 1.72
CA GLU A 70 2.46 -11.21 3.16
C GLU A 70 1.51 -10.25 3.87
N PHE A 71 1.27 -9.06 3.30
CA PHE A 71 0.28 -8.12 3.81
C PHE A 71 -1.12 -8.74 3.86
N LYS A 72 -1.57 -9.40 2.77
CA LYS A 72 -2.86 -10.08 2.76
C LYS A 72 -2.97 -11.16 3.82
N LYS A 73 -1.92 -11.99 4.01
CA LYS A 73 -1.90 -13.00 5.07
C LYS A 73 -2.01 -12.39 6.46
N ALA A 74 -1.33 -11.26 6.69
CA ALA A 74 -1.42 -10.53 7.96
C ALA A 74 -2.85 -10.01 8.19
N MET A 75 -3.49 -9.43 7.16
CA MET A 75 -4.87 -8.95 7.25
C MET A 75 -5.86 -10.08 7.50
N ASP A 76 -5.71 -11.20 6.80
CA ASP A 76 -6.53 -12.40 7.01
C ASP A 76 -6.40 -12.93 8.46
N ALA A 77 -5.19 -12.93 9.02
CA ALA A 77 -4.93 -13.35 10.41
C ALA A 77 -5.55 -12.40 11.45
N LEU A 78 -5.65 -11.11 11.14
CA LEU A 78 -6.30 -10.09 11.98
C LEU A 78 -7.82 -10.05 11.80
N GLY A 79 -8.37 -10.74 10.80
CA GLY A 79 -9.78 -10.63 10.41
C GLY A 79 -10.15 -9.26 9.82
N ILE A 80 -9.17 -8.56 9.26
CA ILE A 80 -9.37 -7.27 8.59
C ILE A 80 -9.60 -7.53 7.10
N GLU A 81 -10.68 -6.97 6.57
CA GLU A 81 -11.05 -7.19 5.18
C GLU A 81 -10.15 -6.40 4.23
N MET A 82 -9.79 -7.04 3.12
CA MET A 82 -9.26 -6.42 1.91
C MET A 82 -10.25 -6.58 0.77
N ALA A 83 -10.03 -5.89 -0.35
CA ALA A 83 -10.82 -6.11 -1.54
C ALA A 83 -10.81 -7.59 -1.94
N ARG A 84 -11.99 -8.17 -2.15
CA ARG A 84 -12.13 -9.58 -2.54
C ARG A 84 -11.49 -9.80 -3.89
N SER A 85 -10.60 -10.76 -3.98
CA SER A 85 -9.86 -11.02 -5.20
C SER A 85 -9.53 -12.50 -5.35
N GLU A 86 -9.50 -12.97 -6.60
CA GLU A 86 -9.09 -14.33 -6.93
C GLU A 86 -8.20 -14.31 -8.19
N VAL A 87 -7.30 -15.27 -8.28
CA VAL A 87 -6.40 -15.42 -9.44
C VAL A 87 -7.08 -16.26 -10.51
N ALA A 88 -7.00 -15.80 -11.77
CA ALA A 88 -7.43 -16.52 -12.95
C ALA A 88 -6.27 -16.78 -13.91
N TYR A 89 -6.23 -17.96 -14.48
CA TYR A 89 -5.28 -18.39 -15.50
C TYR A 89 -5.90 -18.50 -16.88
N SER A 90 -7.21 -18.33 -16.98
CA SER A 90 -7.96 -18.32 -18.23
C SER A 90 -9.08 -17.29 -18.21
N VAL A 91 -9.60 -16.95 -19.38
CA VAL A 91 -10.76 -16.06 -19.53
C VAL A 91 -12.01 -16.67 -18.88
N GLU A 92 -12.18 -18.00 -19.00
CA GLU A 92 -13.29 -18.74 -18.42
C GLU A 92 -13.29 -18.66 -16.88
N GLU A 93 -12.13 -18.85 -16.26
CA GLU A 93 -11.97 -18.68 -14.82
C GLU A 93 -12.27 -17.25 -14.38
N ALA A 94 -11.74 -16.26 -15.09
CA ALA A 94 -11.97 -14.85 -14.80
C ALA A 94 -13.47 -14.48 -14.89
N LEU A 95 -14.20 -15.00 -15.88
CA LEU A 95 -15.65 -14.81 -16.00
C LEU A 95 -16.39 -15.39 -14.79
N ALA A 96 -16.03 -16.62 -14.37
CA ALA A 96 -16.65 -17.26 -13.22
C ALA A 96 -16.38 -16.50 -11.90
N ILE A 97 -15.17 -15.94 -11.76
CA ILE A 97 -14.80 -15.11 -10.59
C ILE A 97 -15.60 -13.80 -10.62
N ALA A 98 -15.64 -13.10 -11.77
CA ALA A 98 -16.36 -11.84 -11.89
C ALA A 98 -17.87 -11.99 -11.65
N ASP A 99 -18.47 -13.14 -12.04
CA ASP A 99 -19.87 -13.43 -11.72
C ASP A 99 -20.12 -13.58 -10.22
N ARG A 100 -19.13 -14.05 -9.44
CA ARG A 100 -19.21 -14.11 -7.97
C ARG A 100 -18.97 -12.77 -7.29
N LEU A 101 -18.03 -11.98 -7.82
CA LEU A 101 -17.67 -10.67 -7.26
C LEU A 101 -18.68 -9.57 -7.60
N ASN A 102 -19.46 -9.76 -8.66
CA ASN A 102 -20.31 -8.79 -9.34
C ASN A 102 -19.51 -7.70 -10.09
N TYR A 103 -20.06 -7.27 -11.23
CA TYR A 103 -19.49 -6.16 -11.98
C TYR A 103 -19.83 -4.81 -11.36
N PRO A 104 -18.94 -3.79 -11.50
CA PRO A 104 -17.64 -3.85 -12.17
C PRO A 104 -16.57 -4.61 -11.36
N VAL A 105 -15.56 -5.14 -12.07
CA VAL A 105 -14.38 -5.76 -11.46
C VAL A 105 -13.10 -5.12 -12.03
N VAL A 106 -12.01 -5.21 -11.27
CA VAL A 106 -10.69 -4.74 -11.69
C VAL A 106 -9.83 -5.95 -12.07
N LEU A 107 -9.19 -5.88 -13.24
CA LEU A 107 -8.23 -6.87 -13.67
C LEU A 107 -6.80 -6.35 -13.49
N ARG A 108 -5.95 -7.13 -12.82
CA ARG A 108 -4.53 -6.80 -12.60
C ARG A 108 -3.66 -7.97 -13.08
N PRO A 109 -3.02 -7.88 -14.25
CA PRO A 109 -2.06 -8.88 -14.69
C PRO A 109 -0.88 -8.95 -13.72
N ALA A 110 -0.43 -10.16 -13.40
CA ALA A 110 0.71 -10.35 -12.52
C ALA A 110 2.02 -9.98 -13.22
N TYR A 111 2.93 -9.35 -12.46
CA TYR A 111 4.28 -8.98 -12.92
C TYR A 111 4.31 -8.11 -14.18
N THR A 112 3.37 -7.16 -14.31
CA THR A 112 3.38 -6.15 -15.37
C THR A 112 3.77 -4.79 -14.80
N MET A 113 4.57 -4.02 -15.55
CA MET A 113 4.91 -2.65 -15.18
C MET A 113 3.84 -1.67 -15.68
N GLY A 114 3.51 -0.67 -14.86
CA GLY A 114 2.65 0.45 -15.27
C GLY A 114 1.19 0.08 -15.58
N GLY A 115 0.67 -1.03 -15.03
CA GLY A 115 -0.74 -1.41 -15.21
C GLY A 115 -1.10 -1.90 -16.62
N VAL A 116 -0.11 -2.22 -17.45
CA VAL A 116 -0.32 -2.70 -18.83
C VAL A 116 -1.15 -3.97 -18.86
N GLY A 117 -2.22 -3.98 -19.65
CA GLY A 117 -3.11 -5.14 -19.85
C GLY A 117 -4.16 -5.33 -18.76
N GLY A 118 -4.19 -4.48 -17.72
CA GLY A 118 -5.23 -4.46 -16.69
C GLY A 118 -6.25 -3.35 -16.90
N GLY A 119 -7.20 -3.22 -15.97
CA GLY A 119 -8.18 -2.15 -15.94
C GLY A 119 -9.52 -2.52 -15.33
N LEU A 120 -10.36 -1.53 -15.18
CA LEU A 120 -11.75 -1.67 -14.74
C LEU A 120 -12.60 -2.20 -15.89
N VAL A 121 -13.44 -3.21 -15.62
CA VAL A 121 -14.35 -3.81 -16.60
C VAL A 121 -15.77 -3.88 -16.04
N TYR A 122 -16.74 -3.50 -16.85
CA TYR A 122 -18.12 -3.33 -16.45
C TYR A 122 -19.04 -4.49 -16.88
N ASN A 123 -18.56 -5.34 -17.77
CA ASN A 123 -19.36 -6.44 -18.32
C ASN A 123 -18.49 -7.59 -18.86
N LYS A 124 -19.14 -8.71 -19.18
CA LYS A 124 -18.50 -9.93 -19.67
C LYS A 124 -17.72 -9.73 -20.98
N GLU A 125 -18.19 -8.90 -21.89
CA GLU A 125 -17.55 -8.70 -23.19
C GLU A 125 -16.23 -7.90 -23.04
N GLU A 126 -16.25 -6.87 -22.21
CA GLU A 126 -15.03 -6.13 -21.85
C GLU A 126 -14.04 -7.04 -21.12
N LEU A 127 -14.53 -7.86 -20.17
CA LEU A 127 -13.68 -8.78 -19.41
C LEU A 127 -12.94 -9.74 -20.34
N LYS A 128 -13.60 -10.36 -21.29
CA LYS A 128 -12.97 -11.28 -22.26
C LYS A 128 -11.79 -10.62 -22.96
N THR A 129 -11.99 -9.40 -23.42
CA THR A 129 -10.96 -8.66 -24.17
C THR A 129 -9.79 -8.24 -23.28
N VAL A 130 -10.07 -7.67 -22.11
CA VAL A 130 -9.05 -7.17 -21.17
C VAL A 130 -8.30 -8.32 -20.53
N CYS A 131 -9.00 -9.39 -20.11
CA CYS A 131 -8.40 -10.56 -19.51
C CYS A 131 -7.46 -11.31 -20.47
N ALA A 132 -7.88 -11.52 -21.72
CA ALA A 132 -7.04 -12.14 -22.74
C ALA A 132 -5.71 -11.38 -22.95
N ARG A 133 -5.79 -10.05 -23.03
CA ARG A 133 -4.58 -9.19 -23.10
C ARG A 133 -3.76 -9.26 -21.83
N GLY A 134 -4.40 -9.27 -20.66
CA GLY A 134 -3.74 -9.34 -19.37
C GLY A 134 -2.97 -10.65 -19.18
N ILE A 135 -3.57 -11.79 -19.50
CA ILE A 135 -2.91 -13.10 -19.46
C ILE A 135 -1.70 -13.13 -20.40
N GLN A 136 -1.85 -12.59 -21.61
CA GLN A 136 -0.75 -12.53 -22.58
C GLN A 136 0.39 -11.60 -22.15
N ALA A 137 0.06 -10.50 -21.46
CA ALA A 137 1.05 -9.56 -20.95
C ALA A 137 1.76 -10.05 -19.67
N SER A 138 1.12 -10.94 -18.92
CA SER A 138 1.68 -11.50 -17.68
C SER A 138 2.79 -12.49 -17.95
N LEU A 139 3.95 -12.34 -17.31
CA LEU A 139 5.07 -13.26 -17.42
C LEU A 139 4.77 -14.68 -16.92
N VAL A 140 3.77 -14.81 -16.07
CA VAL A 140 3.33 -16.10 -15.48
C VAL A 140 1.94 -16.54 -15.97
N GLY A 141 1.36 -15.81 -16.92
CA GLY A 141 0.08 -16.16 -17.53
C GLY A 141 -1.11 -16.09 -16.58
N GLN A 142 -1.09 -15.16 -15.62
CA GLN A 142 -2.17 -15.02 -14.63
C GLN A 142 -2.66 -13.57 -14.50
N VAL A 143 -3.93 -13.43 -14.15
CA VAL A 143 -4.59 -12.16 -13.88
C VAL A 143 -5.31 -12.27 -12.53
N LEU A 144 -5.15 -11.27 -11.67
CA LEU A 144 -5.97 -11.08 -10.49
C LEU A 144 -7.29 -10.43 -10.91
N VAL A 145 -8.41 -11.01 -10.51
CA VAL A 145 -9.75 -10.43 -10.66
C VAL A 145 -10.18 -9.95 -9.28
N GLU A 146 -10.41 -8.66 -9.14
CA GLU A 146 -10.66 -7.98 -7.87
C GLU A 146 -12.01 -7.25 -7.90
N GLU A 147 -12.77 -7.26 -6.80
CA GLU A 147 -13.97 -6.44 -6.69
C GLU A 147 -13.63 -4.96 -6.87
N SER A 148 -14.51 -4.22 -7.53
CA SER A 148 -14.33 -2.78 -7.66
C SER A 148 -14.84 -2.07 -6.40
N ILE A 149 -14.01 -1.20 -5.87
CA ILE A 149 -14.34 -0.29 -4.78
C ILE A 149 -14.48 1.16 -5.27
N LEU A 150 -14.63 1.31 -6.58
CA LEU A 150 -14.81 2.62 -7.21
C LEU A 150 -16.05 3.33 -6.61
N GLY A 151 -15.85 4.57 -6.21
CA GLY A 151 -16.91 5.39 -5.62
C GLY A 151 -17.12 5.21 -4.13
N TRP A 152 -16.37 4.33 -3.47
CA TRP A 152 -16.32 4.26 -2.03
C TRP A 152 -15.59 5.48 -1.45
N GLU A 153 -15.82 5.78 -0.18
CA GLU A 153 -15.07 6.82 0.54
C GLU A 153 -13.63 6.36 0.75
N GLU A 154 -12.66 7.21 0.46
CA GLU A 154 -11.25 7.00 0.76
C GLU A 154 -10.89 7.68 2.06
N LEU A 155 -10.43 6.90 3.03
CA LEU A 155 -10.17 7.33 4.39
C LEU A 155 -8.77 6.90 4.82
N GLU A 156 -8.08 7.77 5.57
CA GLU A 156 -6.72 7.50 5.99
C GLU A 156 -6.54 7.74 7.49
N VAL A 157 -5.67 6.97 8.11
CA VAL A 157 -5.29 7.14 9.51
C VAL A 157 -3.77 7.23 9.60
N GLU A 158 -3.30 8.38 10.05
CA GLU A 158 -1.88 8.59 10.36
C GLU A 158 -1.60 8.08 11.78
N VAL A 159 -0.69 7.12 11.89
CA VAL A 159 -0.29 6.47 13.15
C VAL A 159 1.20 6.68 13.40
N VAL A 160 1.56 6.94 14.64
CA VAL A 160 2.96 6.86 15.10
C VAL A 160 3.07 5.82 16.20
N ARG A 161 4.02 4.90 16.06
CA ARG A 161 4.36 3.86 17.03
C ARG A 161 5.80 4.00 17.47
N ASP A 162 6.05 3.93 18.78
CA ASP A 162 7.39 3.92 19.33
C ASP A 162 7.96 2.50 19.52
N ALA A 163 9.23 2.39 19.87
CA ALA A 163 9.90 1.12 20.10
C ALA A 163 9.38 0.35 21.34
N ALA A 164 8.62 1.01 22.21
CA ALA A 164 7.97 0.38 23.36
C ALA A 164 6.56 -0.15 23.05
N GLY A 165 6.08 0.04 21.80
CA GLY A 165 4.78 -0.38 21.36
C GLY A 165 3.66 0.62 21.66
N ASN A 166 3.97 1.83 22.18
CA ASN A 166 2.97 2.86 22.36
C ASN A 166 2.58 3.42 20.99
N MET A 167 1.26 3.62 20.77
CA MET A 167 0.73 4.15 19.51
C MET A 167 -0.17 5.34 19.75
N ILE A 168 -0.09 6.30 18.85
CA ILE A 168 -1.01 7.44 18.79
C ILE A 168 -1.55 7.59 17.36
N THR A 169 -2.81 8.02 17.24
CA THR A 169 -3.34 8.55 16.00
C THR A 169 -2.95 10.02 15.91
N VAL A 170 -2.24 10.38 14.86
CA VAL A 170 -1.85 11.78 14.61
C VAL A 170 -3.04 12.55 14.05
N CYS A 171 -3.66 12.02 13.02
CA CYS A 171 -4.89 12.56 12.44
C CYS A 171 -5.67 11.47 11.69
N PHE A 172 -6.95 11.78 11.48
CA PHE A 172 -7.83 11.07 10.55
C PHE A 172 -8.03 11.97 9.33
N ILE A 173 -7.91 11.42 8.15
CA ILE A 173 -8.03 12.15 6.88
C ILE A 173 -9.16 11.53 6.07
N GLU A 174 -10.10 12.36 5.61
CA GLU A 174 -11.09 11.98 4.61
C GLU A 174 -10.73 12.62 3.26
N ASN A 175 -10.73 11.83 2.21
CA ASN A 175 -10.66 12.31 0.85
C ASN A 175 -12.09 12.68 0.40
N ILE A 176 -12.29 13.91 -0.06
CA ILE A 176 -13.62 14.39 -0.48
C ILE A 176 -14.01 13.79 -1.84
N ASP A 177 -13.01 13.53 -2.67
CA ASP A 177 -13.20 12.81 -3.92
C ASP A 177 -13.29 11.30 -3.62
N PRO A 178 -14.22 10.59 -4.27
CA PRO A 178 -14.36 9.16 -4.05
C PRO A 178 -13.18 8.37 -4.62
N LEU A 179 -13.00 7.15 -4.15
CA LEU A 179 -12.00 6.22 -4.69
C LEU A 179 -12.08 6.11 -6.21
N GLY A 180 -10.90 6.19 -6.84
CA GLY A 180 -10.71 6.25 -8.30
C GLY A 180 -10.10 7.56 -8.76
N VAL A 181 -10.15 8.62 -7.94
CA VAL A 181 -9.33 9.82 -8.08
C VAL A 181 -8.00 9.54 -7.38
N HIS A 182 -6.86 9.90 -8.02
CA HIS A 182 -5.55 9.69 -7.41
C HIS A 182 -5.42 10.54 -6.14
N THR A 183 -4.94 9.95 -5.05
CA THR A 183 -4.82 10.62 -3.72
C THR A 183 -4.09 11.96 -3.80
N GLY A 184 -3.04 12.06 -4.61
CA GLY A 184 -2.29 13.32 -4.82
C GLY A 184 -3.05 14.41 -5.57
N ASP A 185 -4.16 14.08 -6.22
CA ASP A 185 -5.04 14.98 -6.97
C ASP A 185 -6.37 15.22 -6.26
N SER A 186 -6.62 14.50 -5.16
CA SER A 186 -7.84 14.59 -4.37
C SER A 186 -7.79 15.74 -3.37
N PHE A 187 -8.95 16.35 -3.13
CA PHE A 187 -9.12 17.28 -2.02
C PHE A 187 -9.38 16.50 -0.74
N CYS A 188 -8.58 16.73 0.29
CA CYS A 188 -8.72 16.03 1.57
C CYS A 188 -8.97 16.97 2.74
N SER A 189 -9.56 16.47 3.82
CA SER A 189 -9.78 17.16 5.08
C SER A 189 -9.16 16.39 6.25
N ALA A 190 -8.42 17.09 7.08
CA ALA A 190 -7.96 16.62 8.39
C ALA A 190 -8.31 17.70 9.44
N PRO A 191 -9.11 17.36 10.47
CA PRO A 191 -9.71 16.06 10.75
C PRO A 191 -10.84 15.67 9.79
N MET A 192 -11.29 14.42 9.83
CA MET A 192 -12.50 13.97 9.15
C MET A 192 -13.71 14.78 9.64
N LEU A 193 -14.51 15.29 8.71
CA LEU A 193 -15.65 16.17 9.00
C LEU A 193 -17.00 15.48 8.82
N THR A 194 -17.11 14.55 7.85
CA THR A 194 -18.37 13.90 7.49
C THR A 194 -18.50 12.49 8.02
N ILE A 195 -17.38 11.86 8.36
CA ILE A 195 -17.31 10.47 8.83
C ILE A 195 -17.71 10.37 10.31
N SER A 196 -18.61 9.46 10.63
CA SER A 196 -19.10 9.27 12.00
C SER A 196 -17.99 8.85 12.96
N GLN A 197 -18.14 9.18 14.24
CA GLN A 197 -17.18 8.78 15.27
C GLN A 197 -17.07 7.25 15.38
N GLU A 198 -18.15 6.51 15.15
CA GLU A 198 -18.17 5.05 15.18
C GLU A 198 -17.26 4.46 14.09
N VAL A 199 -17.33 5.00 12.87
CA VAL A 199 -16.43 4.60 11.76
C VAL A 199 -14.99 4.97 12.09
N GLN A 200 -14.73 6.18 12.59
CA GLN A 200 -13.37 6.61 12.98
C GLN A 200 -12.78 5.70 14.08
N ASP A 201 -13.57 5.28 15.05
CA ASP A 201 -13.13 4.36 16.11
C ASP A 201 -12.77 2.97 15.55
N ARG A 202 -13.54 2.47 14.57
CA ARG A 202 -13.25 1.21 13.86
C ARG A 202 -11.96 1.34 13.04
N LEU A 203 -11.79 2.43 12.29
CA LEU A 203 -10.56 2.71 11.53
C LEU A 203 -9.35 2.73 12.44
N LYS A 204 -9.43 3.44 13.56
CA LYS A 204 -8.35 3.49 14.55
C LYS A 204 -7.97 2.12 15.08
N ALA A 205 -8.96 1.30 15.46
CA ALA A 205 -8.72 -0.04 15.98
C ALA A 205 -8.03 -0.93 14.95
N GLN A 206 -8.49 -0.88 13.69
CA GLN A 206 -7.88 -1.63 12.59
C GLN A 206 -6.47 -1.10 12.27
N ALA A 207 -6.26 0.21 12.17
CA ALA A 207 -4.97 0.80 11.90
C ALA A 207 -3.92 0.41 12.95
N PHE A 208 -4.29 0.42 14.23
CA PHE A 208 -3.39 0.00 15.31
C PHE A 208 -3.02 -1.48 15.20
N ALA A 209 -4.00 -2.36 14.92
CA ALA A 209 -3.74 -3.78 14.74
C ALA A 209 -2.82 -4.05 13.53
N ILE A 210 -3.02 -3.32 12.43
CA ILE A 210 -2.17 -3.41 11.22
C ILE A 210 -0.74 -2.99 11.54
N VAL A 211 -0.56 -1.79 12.12
CA VAL A 211 0.75 -1.22 12.45
C VAL A 211 1.52 -2.12 13.43
N GLU A 212 0.81 -2.74 14.38
CA GLU A 212 1.40 -3.72 15.29
C GLU A 212 1.83 -4.98 14.56
N SER A 213 1.00 -5.53 13.67
CA SER A 213 1.29 -6.77 12.94
C SER A 213 2.46 -6.66 11.97
N VAL A 214 2.61 -5.48 11.35
CA VAL A 214 3.74 -5.16 10.45
C VAL A 214 4.99 -4.76 11.26
N GLU A 215 4.83 -4.48 12.55
CA GLU A 215 5.89 -4.07 13.47
C GLU A 215 6.59 -2.76 13.08
N VAL A 216 5.87 -1.84 12.44
CA VAL A 216 6.41 -0.51 12.13
C VAL A 216 6.78 0.22 13.42
N ILE A 217 7.98 0.81 13.46
CA ILE A 217 8.40 1.78 14.49
C ILE A 217 8.63 3.10 13.77
N GLY A 218 7.78 4.08 14.05
CA GLY A 218 7.79 5.38 13.39
C GLY A 218 6.41 5.80 12.93
N GLY A 219 6.36 6.74 11.98
CA GLY A 219 5.13 7.19 11.35
C GLY A 219 4.74 6.31 10.17
N THR A 220 3.46 6.02 10.05
CA THR A 220 2.90 5.31 8.92
C THR A 220 1.48 5.77 8.64
N ASN A 221 1.09 5.71 7.38
CA ASN A 221 -0.26 5.94 6.91
C ASN A 221 -0.94 4.59 6.67
N VAL A 222 -2.21 4.47 7.05
CA VAL A 222 -3.04 3.31 6.70
C VAL A 222 -4.24 3.81 5.91
N GLN A 223 -4.38 3.32 4.69
CA GLN A 223 -5.46 3.69 3.77
C GLN A 223 -6.59 2.67 3.80
N PHE A 224 -7.81 3.19 3.87
CA PHE A 224 -9.04 2.41 3.93
C PHE A 224 -10.02 2.85 2.85
N ALA A 225 -10.87 1.92 2.44
CA ALA A 225 -12.10 2.22 1.71
C ALA A 225 -13.30 1.90 2.60
N HIS A 226 -14.27 2.81 2.64
CA HIS A 226 -15.53 2.63 3.33
C HIS A 226 -16.68 2.73 2.35
N ASP A 227 -17.56 1.72 2.35
CA ASP A 227 -18.81 1.78 1.61
C ASP A 227 -19.93 2.30 2.50
N PRO A 228 -20.39 3.54 2.31
CA PRO A 228 -21.43 4.12 3.17
C PRO A 228 -22.81 3.45 3.04
N VAL A 229 -22.99 2.58 2.03
CA VAL A 229 -24.25 1.85 1.80
C VAL A 229 -24.29 0.56 2.60
N SER A 230 -23.23 -0.23 2.53
CA SER A 230 -23.13 -1.52 3.24
C SER A 230 -22.41 -1.42 4.57
N ASP A 231 -21.82 -0.29 4.90
CA ASP A 231 -20.96 -0.04 6.07
C ASP A 231 -19.73 -0.98 6.15
N ARG A 232 -19.27 -1.49 5.00
CA ARG A 232 -18.04 -2.25 4.91
C ARG A 232 -16.83 -1.32 4.94
N ILE A 233 -15.82 -1.71 5.71
CA ILE A 233 -14.50 -1.09 5.72
C ILE A 233 -13.50 -2.14 5.23
N ILE A 234 -12.67 -1.77 4.28
CA ILE A 234 -11.56 -2.60 3.83
C ILE A 234 -10.25 -1.80 3.90
N VAL A 235 -9.14 -2.47 4.17
CA VAL A 235 -7.82 -1.86 4.08
C VAL A 235 -7.30 -1.95 2.64
N ILE A 236 -6.65 -0.87 2.18
CA ILE A 236 -6.03 -0.77 0.85
C ILE A 236 -4.54 -1.04 0.95
N GLU A 237 -3.85 -0.26 1.84
CA GLU A 237 -2.41 -0.36 2.12
C GLU A 237 -2.01 0.31 3.42
#